data_46d088bebc5d52210dd5010e7c42f8b3
#
_entry.id   46d088bebc5d52210dd5010e7c42f8b3
#
_cell.length_a   1.000
_cell.length_b   1.000
_cell.length_c   1.000
_cell.angle_alpha   90.00
_cell.angle_beta   90.00
_cell.angle_gamma   90.00
#
_symmetry.space_group_name_H-M   'P 1'
#
loop_
_entity.id
_entity.type
_entity.pdbx_description
1 polymer ?
#
loop_
_entity_poly.entity_id
_entity_poly.type
_entity_poly.pdbx_seq_one_letter_code
_entity_poly.pdbx_strand_id
1 'polypeptide(L)'
;LMVTVAIMAIIAMMAAPSMSNLLSSQNLNKSAQSMISVLNEARAQAVLTRQDVTVNLSIDPVSPTSDQLAKMKQKTLFGWSPSGKSALKAAVNPIVFDMTGKLSSSTADIQIEVCNEASGKKSKVITISRIGAIQRVIEGTC
;
A
#
# COMPACT_ATOMS: atom_id res chain seq x y z
N LEU A 1 -9.16 24.55 -41.48
CA LEU A 1 -8.54 24.68 -40.16
C LEU A 1 -9.51 24.51 -38.99
N MET A 2 -10.68 25.20 -39.04
CA MET A 2 -11.70 25.11 -37.97
C MET A 2 -12.28 23.70 -37.79
N VAL A 3 -12.55 22.98 -38.88
CA VAL A 3 -13.09 21.60 -38.81
C VAL A 3 -12.09 20.63 -38.19
N THR A 4 -10.82 20.74 -38.50
CA THR A 4 -9.78 19.86 -37.93
C THR A 4 -9.59 20.06 -36.45
N VAL A 5 -9.67 21.29 -35.97
CA VAL A 5 -9.62 21.62 -34.53
C VAL A 5 -10.83 21.09 -33.80
N ALA A 6 -12.03 21.20 -34.40
CA ALA A 6 -13.25 20.67 -33.81
C ALA A 6 -13.21 19.12 -33.66
N ILE A 7 -12.70 18.41 -34.65
CA ILE A 7 -12.54 16.95 -34.59
C ILE A 7 -11.53 16.55 -33.52
N MET A 8 -10.40 17.24 -33.41
CA MET A 8 -9.39 17.00 -32.34
C MET A 8 -9.97 17.24 -30.94
N ALA A 9 -10.80 18.26 -30.77
CA ALA A 9 -11.44 18.55 -29.50
C ALA A 9 -12.40 17.43 -29.06
N ILE A 10 -13.17 16.86 -29.99
CA ILE A 10 -14.09 15.76 -29.72
C ILE A 10 -13.31 14.49 -29.31
N ILE A 11 -12.21 14.16 -29.99
CA ILE A 11 -11.37 13.02 -29.66
C ILE A 11 -10.72 13.20 -28.28
N ALA A 12 -10.25 14.41 -27.98
CA ALA A 12 -9.64 14.70 -26.68
C ALA A 12 -10.64 14.55 -25.51
N MET A 13 -11.91 14.92 -25.70
CA MET A 13 -12.95 14.75 -24.67
C MET A 13 -13.26 13.28 -24.37
N MET A 14 -13.14 12.38 -25.34
CA MET A 14 -13.35 10.94 -25.11
C MET A 14 -12.13 10.24 -24.50
N ALA A 15 -10.93 10.75 -24.75
CA ALA A 15 -9.70 10.16 -24.24
C ALA A 15 -9.45 10.46 -22.75
N ALA A 16 -9.87 11.62 -22.27
CA ALA A 16 -9.60 12.09 -20.91
C ALA A 16 -10.14 11.16 -19.78
N PRO A 17 -11.39 10.70 -19.80
CA PRO A 17 -11.91 9.82 -18.74
C PRO A 17 -11.25 8.44 -18.72
N SER A 18 -10.85 7.92 -19.87
CA SER A 18 -10.16 6.62 -19.97
C SER A 18 -8.78 6.68 -19.34
N MET A 19 -8.04 7.76 -19.55
CA MET A 19 -6.71 7.97 -18.97
C MET A 19 -6.75 8.09 -17.43
N SER A 20 -7.74 8.77 -16.89
CA SER A 20 -7.93 8.90 -15.44
C SER A 20 -8.17 7.53 -14.77
N ASN A 21 -9.00 6.68 -15.35
CA ASN A 21 -9.26 5.33 -14.85
C ASN A 21 -8.02 4.43 -14.91
N LEU A 22 -7.24 4.55 -15.98
CA LEU A 22 -5.99 3.81 -16.13
C LEU A 22 -4.98 4.22 -15.07
N LEU A 23 -4.79 5.53 -14.85
CA LEU A 23 -3.89 6.07 -13.85
C LEU A 23 -4.31 5.66 -12.43
N SER A 24 -5.60 5.69 -12.13
CA SER A 24 -6.15 5.24 -10.85
C SER A 24 -5.86 3.76 -10.60
N SER A 25 -6.02 2.90 -11.60
CA SER A 25 -5.69 1.47 -11.51
C SER A 25 -4.19 1.23 -11.35
N GLN A 26 -3.35 1.98 -12.05
CA GLN A 26 -1.89 1.91 -11.90
C GLN A 26 -1.44 2.33 -10.51
N ASN A 27 -2.01 3.40 -9.95
CA ASN A 27 -1.70 3.86 -8.60
C ASN A 27 -2.11 2.82 -7.55
N LEU A 28 -3.27 2.17 -7.71
CA LEU A 28 -3.70 1.08 -6.84
C LEU A 28 -2.73 -0.10 -6.88
N ASN A 29 -2.33 -0.53 -8.09
CA ASN A 29 -1.35 -1.61 -8.26
C ASN A 29 -0.02 -1.25 -7.62
N LYS A 30 0.48 -0.03 -7.84
CA LYS A 30 1.72 0.46 -7.26
C LYS A 30 1.64 0.52 -5.73
N SER A 31 0.53 0.97 -5.18
CA SER A 31 0.30 1.01 -3.73
C SER A 31 0.31 -0.39 -3.12
N ALA A 32 -0.36 -1.35 -3.74
CA ALA A 32 -0.38 -2.74 -3.28
C ALA A 32 1.02 -3.39 -3.35
N GLN A 33 1.75 -3.18 -4.44
CA GLN A 33 3.10 -3.72 -4.61
C GLN A 33 4.10 -3.10 -3.63
N SER A 34 4.04 -1.78 -3.40
CA SER A 34 4.89 -1.12 -2.43
C SER A 34 4.62 -1.60 -1.00
N MET A 35 3.36 -1.84 -0.65
CA MET A 35 2.99 -2.40 0.65
C MET A 35 3.56 -3.81 0.83
N ILE A 36 3.41 -4.67 -0.16
CA ILE A 36 3.98 -6.02 -0.14
C ILE A 36 5.50 -5.98 0.02
N SER A 37 6.17 -5.07 -0.68
CA SER A 37 7.62 -4.88 -0.58
C SER A 37 8.04 -4.48 0.84
N VAL A 38 7.35 -3.50 1.44
CA VAL A 38 7.62 -3.05 2.81
C VAL A 38 7.40 -4.17 3.83
N LEU A 39 6.32 -4.93 3.70
CA LEU A 39 6.02 -6.05 4.59
C LEU A 39 7.06 -7.17 4.49
N ASN A 40 7.50 -7.52 3.28
CA ASN A 40 8.54 -8.53 3.06
C ASN A 40 9.90 -8.06 3.59
N GLU A 41 10.24 -6.77 3.39
CA GLU A 41 11.47 -6.19 3.90
C GLU A 41 11.48 -6.17 5.43
N ALA A 42 10.39 -5.76 6.06
CA ALA A 42 10.24 -5.75 7.52
C ALA A 42 10.37 -7.15 8.11
N ARG A 43 9.71 -8.14 7.49
CA ARG A 43 9.82 -9.54 7.89
C ARG A 43 11.25 -10.06 7.78
N ALA A 44 11.91 -9.80 6.65
CA ALA A 44 13.29 -10.21 6.44
C ALA A 44 14.23 -9.55 7.45
N GLN A 45 14.01 -8.27 7.75
CA GLN A 45 14.80 -7.54 8.73
C GLN A 45 14.63 -8.11 10.14
N ALA A 46 13.41 -8.47 10.54
CA ALA A 46 13.14 -9.09 11.85
C ALA A 46 13.93 -10.40 12.03
N VAL A 47 13.94 -11.24 10.99
CA VAL A 47 14.69 -12.50 11.00
C VAL A 47 16.21 -12.27 11.01
N LEU A 48 16.70 -11.31 10.22
CA LEU A 48 18.12 -11.01 10.11
C LEU A 48 18.71 -10.43 11.39
N THR A 49 18.00 -9.49 12.02
CA THR A 49 18.46 -8.82 13.22
C THR A 49 18.05 -9.51 14.52
N ARG A 50 17.17 -10.52 14.43
CA ARG A 50 16.57 -11.22 15.57
C ARG A 50 15.90 -10.27 16.56
N GLN A 51 15.21 -9.26 16.03
CA GLN A 51 14.48 -8.26 16.79
C GLN A 51 13.08 -8.10 16.21
N ASP A 52 12.17 -7.65 17.06
CA ASP A 52 10.82 -7.30 16.58
C ASP A 52 10.88 -6.08 15.68
N VAL A 53 10.21 -6.17 14.54
CA VAL A 53 10.10 -5.08 13.57
C VAL A 53 8.64 -4.72 13.38
N THR A 54 8.36 -3.43 13.51
CA THR A 54 7.01 -2.88 13.38
C THR A 54 6.80 -2.26 12.02
N VAL A 55 5.70 -2.58 11.37
CA VAL A 55 5.19 -1.88 10.18
C VAL A 55 3.95 -1.09 10.57
N ASN A 56 4.01 0.21 10.42
CA ASN A 56 2.88 1.08 10.69
C ASN A 56 2.44 1.77 9.39
N LEU A 57 1.28 1.38 8.87
CA LEU A 57 0.73 1.87 7.61
C LEU A 57 0.18 3.30 7.70
N SER A 58 0.13 3.87 8.90
CA SER A 58 -0.30 5.26 9.11
C SER A 58 0.87 6.25 9.18
N ILE A 59 2.10 5.77 9.11
CA ILE A 59 3.30 6.61 9.12
C ILE A 59 3.78 6.82 7.70
N ASP A 60 3.78 8.08 7.25
CA ASP A 60 4.38 8.45 5.98
C ASP A 60 5.92 8.39 6.11
N PRO A 61 6.60 7.54 5.31
CA PRO A 61 8.05 7.44 5.35
C PRO A 61 8.78 8.70 4.85
N VAL A 62 8.07 9.61 4.18
CA VAL A 62 8.63 10.88 3.67
C VAL A 62 8.65 11.96 4.75
N SER A 63 7.74 11.93 5.70
CA SER A 63 7.57 12.95 6.74
C SER A 63 7.48 12.35 8.15
N PRO A 64 8.45 11.53 8.57
CA PRO A 64 8.44 10.92 9.90
C PRO A 64 8.78 11.94 10.98
N THR A 65 8.29 11.73 12.20
CA THR A 65 8.77 12.46 13.39
C THR A 65 10.20 12.08 13.72
N SER A 66 10.88 12.86 14.60
CA SER A 66 12.27 12.58 15.00
C SER A 66 12.45 11.18 15.60
N ASP A 67 11.53 10.74 16.45
CA ASP A 67 11.58 9.42 17.07
C ASP A 67 11.30 8.29 16.07
N GLN A 68 10.36 8.51 15.13
CA GLN A 68 10.10 7.59 14.04
C GLN A 68 11.30 7.47 13.11
N LEU A 69 11.95 8.59 12.79
CA LEU A 69 13.15 8.60 11.95
C LEU A 69 14.30 7.82 12.59
N ALA A 70 14.49 7.93 13.91
CA ALA A 70 15.51 7.16 14.63
C ALA A 70 15.26 5.64 14.53
N LYS A 71 14.01 5.21 14.74
CA LYS A 71 13.60 3.81 14.61
C LYS A 71 13.68 3.31 13.16
N MET A 72 13.35 4.14 12.18
CA MET A 72 13.49 3.82 10.76
C MET A 72 14.96 3.63 10.36
N LYS A 73 15.85 4.47 10.87
CA LYS A 73 17.32 4.31 10.67
C LYS A 73 17.85 3.01 11.27
N GLN A 74 17.30 2.58 12.40
CA GLN A 74 17.62 1.29 13.02
C GLN A 74 16.91 0.11 12.35
N LYS A 75 16.05 0.36 11.34
CA LYS A 75 15.21 -0.63 10.63
C LYS A 75 14.30 -1.46 11.55
N THR A 76 13.89 -0.89 12.67
CA THR A 76 12.91 -1.48 13.60
C THR A 76 11.51 -0.97 13.38
N LEU A 77 11.36 0.09 12.58
CA LEU A 77 10.08 0.67 12.17
C LEU A 77 10.07 0.91 10.67
N PHE A 78 9.01 0.46 10.02
CA PHE A 78 8.73 0.73 8.61
C PHE A 78 7.41 1.48 8.49
N GLY A 79 7.40 2.52 7.66
CA GLY A 79 6.21 3.24 7.26
C GLY A 79 5.81 2.87 5.84
N TRP A 80 4.58 3.26 5.46
CA TRP A 80 4.08 3.12 4.10
C TRP A 80 3.13 4.27 3.77
N SER A 81 3.18 4.73 2.54
CA SER A 81 2.22 5.70 2.02
C SER A 81 1.66 5.24 0.67
N PRO A 82 0.37 5.45 0.43
CA PRO A 82 -0.25 5.09 -0.83
C PRO A 82 0.22 5.99 -1.97
N SER A 83 0.16 5.48 -3.20
CA SER A 83 0.48 6.23 -4.41
C SER A 83 -0.77 6.95 -4.95
N GLY A 84 -0.60 8.20 -5.36
CA GLY A 84 -1.67 9.00 -5.95
C GLY A 84 -2.84 9.23 -4.99
N LYS A 85 -4.04 8.90 -5.42
CA LYS A 85 -5.28 9.02 -4.63
C LYS A 85 -5.65 7.75 -3.86
N SER A 86 -4.84 6.69 -3.97
CA SER A 86 -5.11 5.44 -3.26
C SER A 86 -5.15 5.66 -1.75
N ALA A 87 -5.98 4.91 -1.05
CA ALA A 87 -6.14 5.02 0.40
C ALA A 87 -6.44 3.65 1.01
N LEU A 88 -6.13 3.49 2.30
CA LEU A 88 -6.61 2.34 3.06
C LEU A 88 -8.11 2.46 3.28
N LYS A 89 -8.84 1.36 3.10
CA LYS A 89 -10.30 1.30 3.38
C LYS A 89 -10.60 1.51 4.85
N ALA A 90 -9.76 0.96 5.72
CA ALA A 90 -9.88 1.08 7.17
C ALA A 90 -8.49 1.25 7.80
N ALA A 91 -8.46 1.85 8.98
CA ALA A 91 -7.24 1.92 9.76
C ALA A 91 -6.79 0.51 10.16
N VAL A 92 -5.51 0.24 10.01
CA VAL A 92 -4.89 -1.03 10.37
C VAL A 92 -3.96 -0.80 11.55
N ASN A 93 -4.08 -1.64 12.57
CA ASN A 93 -3.15 -1.60 13.70
C ASN A 93 -1.72 -1.89 13.23
N PRO A 94 -0.71 -1.37 13.92
CA PRO A 94 0.68 -1.69 13.59
C PRO A 94 0.92 -3.20 13.54
N ILE A 95 1.58 -3.63 12.49
CA ILE A 95 1.91 -5.04 12.23
C ILE A 95 3.32 -5.28 12.79
N VAL A 96 3.47 -6.24 13.69
CA VAL A 96 4.75 -6.56 14.29
C VAL A 96 5.17 -7.96 13.86
N PHE A 97 6.35 -8.05 13.25
CA PHE A 97 7.02 -9.31 12.97
C PHE A 97 8.02 -9.62 14.07
N ASP A 98 7.95 -10.83 14.63
CA ASP A 98 8.90 -11.30 15.60
C ASP A 98 10.22 -11.77 14.95
N MET A 99 11.19 -12.14 15.78
CA MET A 99 12.51 -12.64 15.35
C MET A 99 12.43 -13.90 14.47
N THR A 100 11.31 -14.60 14.43
CA THR A 100 11.09 -15.78 13.58
C THR A 100 10.36 -15.44 12.27
N GLY A 101 9.99 -14.17 12.08
CA GLY A 101 9.25 -13.69 10.94
C GLY A 101 7.75 -13.98 10.98
N LYS A 102 7.22 -14.33 12.14
CA LYS A 102 5.78 -14.51 12.38
C LYS A 102 5.14 -13.20 12.85
N LEU A 103 3.83 -13.11 12.73
CA LEU A 103 3.08 -12.00 13.32
C LEU A 103 3.01 -12.20 14.85
N SER A 104 3.51 -11.20 15.59
CA SER A 104 3.32 -11.13 17.05
C SER A 104 2.13 -10.23 17.42
N SER A 105 1.69 -9.35 16.53
CA SER A 105 0.58 -8.42 16.75
C SER A 105 -0.80 -9.05 16.59
N SER A 106 -0.91 -10.25 16.02
CA SER A 106 -2.19 -10.94 15.79
C SER A 106 -2.03 -12.45 15.84
N THR A 107 -3.04 -13.11 16.41
CA THR A 107 -3.17 -14.58 16.41
C THR A 107 -3.90 -15.11 15.18
N ALA A 108 -4.48 -14.24 14.37
CA ALA A 108 -5.21 -14.55 13.15
C ALA A 108 -4.55 -13.88 11.94
N ASP A 109 -4.96 -14.29 10.75
CA ASP A 109 -4.56 -13.66 9.52
C ASP A 109 -5.05 -12.20 9.47
N ILE A 110 -4.21 -11.30 8.96
CA ILE A 110 -4.52 -9.87 8.82
C ILE A 110 -4.86 -9.60 7.37
N GLN A 111 -5.99 -8.95 7.15
CA GLN A 111 -6.40 -8.46 5.84
C GLN A 111 -6.26 -6.94 5.77
N ILE A 112 -5.60 -6.47 4.73
CA ILE A 112 -5.42 -5.05 4.44
C ILE A 112 -6.05 -4.76 3.10
N GLU A 113 -6.99 -3.83 3.06
CA GLU A 113 -7.67 -3.44 1.84
C GLU A 113 -7.26 -2.02 1.44
N VAL A 114 -6.71 -1.90 0.24
CA VAL A 114 -6.29 -0.63 -0.36
C VAL A 114 -7.27 -0.29 -1.47
N CYS A 115 -7.88 0.88 -1.39
CA CYS A 115 -8.79 1.41 -2.38
C CYS A 115 -8.05 2.27 -3.40
N ASN A 116 -8.57 2.34 -4.63
CA ASN A 116 -8.02 3.21 -5.66
C ASN A 116 -8.15 4.71 -5.33
N GLU A 117 -9.14 5.06 -4.52
CA GLU A 117 -9.34 6.39 -3.93
C GLU A 117 -10.25 6.28 -2.70
N ALA A 118 -10.34 7.30 -1.87
CA ALA A 118 -11.06 7.30 -0.59
C ALA A 118 -12.55 6.90 -0.72
N SER A 119 -13.18 7.18 -1.85
CA SER A 119 -14.57 6.80 -2.17
C SER A 119 -14.64 5.97 -3.47
N GLY A 120 -13.58 5.25 -3.77
CA GLY A 120 -13.45 4.48 -5.00
C GLY A 120 -14.29 3.21 -5.02
N LYS A 121 -14.30 2.55 -6.18
CA LYS A 121 -15.05 1.30 -6.38
C LYS A 121 -14.16 0.08 -6.47
N LYS A 122 -12.85 0.25 -6.64
CA LYS A 122 -11.89 -0.83 -6.82
C LYS A 122 -10.95 -0.89 -5.64
N SER A 123 -10.71 -2.07 -5.13
CA SER A 123 -9.73 -2.32 -4.09
C SER A 123 -8.84 -3.52 -4.40
N LYS A 124 -7.74 -3.61 -3.64
CA LYS A 124 -6.93 -4.81 -3.54
C LYS A 124 -6.82 -5.22 -2.09
N VAL A 125 -7.10 -6.48 -1.84
CA VAL A 125 -7.01 -7.08 -0.51
C VAL A 125 -5.74 -7.90 -0.42
N ILE A 126 -4.88 -7.52 0.52
CA ILE A 126 -3.63 -8.20 0.83
C ILE A 126 -3.84 -8.95 2.14
N THR A 127 -3.66 -10.26 2.12
CA THR A 127 -3.77 -11.09 3.31
C THR A 127 -2.39 -11.53 3.78
N ILE A 128 -2.11 -11.31 5.05
CA ILE A 128 -0.89 -11.76 5.71
C ILE A 128 -1.29 -12.86 6.69
N SER A 129 -0.73 -14.04 6.51
CA SER A 129 -0.97 -15.14 7.45
C SER A 129 -0.25 -14.91 8.78
N ARG A 130 -0.72 -15.53 9.84
CA ARG A 130 -0.08 -15.47 11.16
C ARG A 130 1.40 -15.90 11.17
N ILE A 131 1.82 -16.70 10.19
CA ILE A 131 3.23 -17.09 10.01
C ILE A 131 4.05 -16.02 9.27
N GLY A 132 3.47 -14.86 8.97
CA GLY A 132 4.14 -13.75 8.31
C GLY A 132 4.23 -13.88 6.79
N ALA A 133 3.62 -14.88 6.18
CA ALA A 133 3.62 -15.03 4.73
C ALA A 133 2.51 -14.19 4.11
N ILE A 134 2.84 -13.46 3.05
CA ILE A 134 1.84 -12.75 2.26
C ILE A 134 1.16 -13.77 1.37
N GLN A 135 -0.16 -13.85 1.51
CA GLN A 135 -0.99 -14.72 0.71
C GLN A 135 -1.39 -14.02 -0.60
N ARG A 136 -2.28 -14.66 -1.33
CA ARG A 136 -2.80 -14.15 -2.58
C ARG A 136 -3.43 -12.76 -2.42
N VAL A 137 -3.03 -11.85 -3.30
CA VAL A 137 -3.71 -10.55 -3.46
C VAL A 137 -4.95 -10.77 -4.32
N ILE A 138 -6.10 -10.36 -3.82
CA ILE A 138 -7.37 -10.45 -4.54
C ILE A 138 -7.93 -9.07 -4.82
N GLU A 139 -8.70 -8.96 -5.89
CA GLU A 139 -9.44 -7.74 -6.20
C GLU A 139 -10.74 -7.72 -5.39
N GLY A 140 -11.11 -6.55 -4.91
CA GLY A 140 -12.31 -6.31 -4.14
C GLY A 140 -12.98 -4.99 -4.54
N THR A 141 -13.97 -4.63 -3.76
CA THR A 141 -14.72 -3.38 -3.92
C THR A 141 -14.62 -2.54 -2.65
N CYS A 142 -14.37 -1.28 -2.85
CA CYS A 142 -14.46 -0.28 -1.77
C CYS A 142 -15.94 0.21 -1.60
#